data_1a1003e76ac222e0ac7a94c8b3697996
#
_entry.id   1a1003e76ac222e0ac7a94c8b3697996
#
_cell.length_a   1.000
_cell.length_b   1.000
_cell.length_c   1.000
_cell.angle_alpha   90.00
_cell.angle_beta   90.00
_cell.angle_gamma   90.00
#
_symmetry.space_group_name_H-M   'P 1'
#
loop_
_entity.id
_entity.type
_entity.pdbx_description
1 polymer ?
#
loop_
_entity_poly.entity_id
_entity_poly.type
_entity_poly.pdbx_seq_one_letter_code
_entity_poly.pdbx_strand_id
1 'polypeptide(L)'
;MGKVLSISFLLLLLPFGMSHASGTSPVAKEYKKANKLFAAAKYQEALPLYQLALAAPPDDVSLGEIHTKIGDSYFRLGQFKNALDAYRSALRDQKRSERVQTQYWIGFCCFLSGRDAEAVGEFLKIPELYPSSGMWVSTAYYWAGRVSERMGRKEQAAEYYRKASGNGKSAQGRFAMRKAEKVKGK
;
A
#
# COMPACT_ATOMS: atom_id res chain seq x y z
N MET A 1 -7.45 56.02 -55.67
CA MET A 1 -8.65 55.20 -55.49
C MET A 1 -8.20 53.74 -55.37
N GLY A 2 -7.97 53.27 -54.17
CA GLY A 2 -7.54 51.91 -53.90
C GLY A 2 -8.67 51.15 -53.18
N LYS A 3 -9.16 50.06 -53.79
CA LYS A 3 -10.20 49.19 -53.22
C LYS A 3 -9.54 48.23 -52.24
N VAL A 4 -9.95 48.30 -50.96
CA VAL A 4 -9.59 47.34 -49.91
C VAL A 4 -10.50 46.14 -50.04
N LEU A 5 -9.97 44.99 -50.38
CA LEU A 5 -10.69 43.71 -50.36
C LEU A 5 -10.70 43.18 -48.92
N SER A 6 -11.88 43.19 -48.31
CA SER A 6 -12.13 42.55 -47.01
C SER A 6 -12.24 41.04 -47.22
N ILE A 7 -11.28 40.26 -46.69
CA ILE A 7 -11.34 38.80 -46.64
C ILE A 7 -12.03 38.43 -45.34
N SER A 8 -13.32 38.08 -45.43
CA SER A 8 -14.07 37.47 -44.33
C SER A 8 -13.62 36.03 -44.09
N PHE A 9 -12.91 35.80 -42.99
CA PHE A 9 -12.50 34.48 -42.54
C PHE A 9 -13.70 33.82 -41.83
N LEU A 10 -14.39 33.00 -42.59
CA LEU A 10 -15.53 32.19 -42.05
C LEU A 10 -14.94 31.03 -41.21
N LEU A 11 -14.92 31.21 -39.88
CA LEU A 11 -14.53 30.15 -38.93
C LEU A 11 -15.64 29.09 -38.94
N LEU A 12 -15.43 27.99 -39.63
CA LEU A 12 -16.24 26.79 -39.53
C LEU A 12 -15.97 26.14 -38.16
N LEU A 13 -16.83 26.43 -37.19
CA LEU A 13 -16.91 25.66 -35.92
C LEU A 13 -17.47 24.27 -36.26
N LEU A 14 -16.59 23.31 -36.45
CA LEU A 14 -16.97 21.90 -36.41
C LEU A 14 -17.37 21.55 -35.00
N PRO A 15 -18.57 20.99 -34.75
CA PRO A 15 -18.91 20.47 -33.44
C PRO A 15 -18.01 19.24 -33.20
N PHE A 16 -17.04 19.37 -32.28
CA PHE A 16 -16.30 18.24 -31.74
C PHE A 16 -17.31 17.45 -30.89
N GLY A 17 -18.10 16.62 -31.55
CA GLY A 17 -18.94 15.66 -30.87
C GLY A 17 -18.08 14.65 -30.13
N MET A 18 -17.82 14.88 -28.85
CA MET A 18 -17.36 13.85 -27.95
C MET A 18 -18.45 12.80 -27.84
N SER A 19 -18.38 11.81 -28.74
CA SER A 19 -19.11 10.56 -28.56
C SER A 19 -18.58 9.91 -27.29
N HIS A 20 -19.34 10.04 -26.19
CA HIS A 20 -19.14 9.23 -25.00
C HIS A 20 -19.56 7.80 -25.37
N ALA A 21 -18.63 7.08 -25.98
CA ALA A 21 -18.76 5.64 -26.11
C ALA A 21 -18.78 5.06 -24.68
N SER A 22 -19.94 4.60 -24.24
CA SER A 22 -20.16 3.90 -22.95
C SER A 22 -19.52 2.49 -22.94
N GLY A 23 -18.37 2.34 -23.57
CA GLY A 23 -17.53 1.15 -23.54
C GLY A 23 -16.47 1.30 -22.45
N THR A 24 -16.33 0.29 -21.59
CA THR A 24 -15.19 0.23 -20.65
C THR A 24 -13.89 0.46 -21.42
N SER A 25 -13.06 1.42 -20.94
CA SER A 25 -11.80 1.73 -21.62
C SER A 25 -10.93 0.46 -21.77
N PRO A 26 -10.12 0.37 -22.82
CA PRO A 26 -9.20 -0.78 -23.00
C PRO A 26 -8.39 -1.06 -21.74
N VAL A 27 -7.92 -0.02 -21.05
CA VAL A 27 -7.12 -0.15 -19.83
C VAL A 27 -7.96 -0.66 -18.66
N ALA A 28 -9.23 -0.28 -18.55
CA ALA A 28 -10.14 -0.84 -17.54
C ALA A 28 -10.35 -2.35 -17.72
N LYS A 29 -10.38 -2.84 -18.98
CA LYS A 29 -10.43 -4.28 -19.26
C LYS A 29 -9.14 -4.98 -18.82
N GLU A 30 -7.97 -4.40 -19.10
CA GLU A 30 -6.69 -4.94 -18.70
C GLU A 30 -6.53 -4.94 -17.16
N TYR A 31 -6.98 -3.88 -16.47
CA TYR A 31 -6.99 -3.85 -15.01
C TYR A 31 -7.89 -4.97 -14.41
N LYS A 32 -9.08 -5.19 -14.96
CA LYS A 32 -9.95 -6.30 -14.56
C LYS A 32 -9.30 -7.67 -14.81
N LYS A 33 -8.57 -7.81 -15.93
CA LYS A 33 -7.81 -9.02 -16.23
C LYS A 33 -6.67 -9.22 -15.23
N ALA A 34 -5.93 -8.17 -14.88
CA ALA A 34 -4.90 -8.20 -13.84
C ALA A 34 -5.47 -8.69 -12.51
N ASN A 35 -6.64 -8.19 -12.09
CA ASN A 35 -7.31 -8.63 -10.87
C ASN A 35 -7.68 -10.13 -10.90
N LYS A 36 -8.13 -10.65 -12.04
CA LYS A 36 -8.41 -12.08 -12.22
C LYS A 36 -7.13 -12.92 -12.12
N LEU A 37 -6.05 -12.48 -12.75
CA LEU A 37 -4.75 -13.15 -12.68
C LEU A 37 -4.19 -13.12 -11.25
N PHE A 38 -4.30 -12.00 -10.56
CA PHE A 38 -3.92 -11.88 -9.16
C PHE A 38 -4.70 -12.85 -8.27
N ALA A 39 -6.02 -12.93 -8.43
CA ALA A 39 -6.87 -13.87 -7.70
C ALA A 39 -6.53 -15.34 -7.99
N ALA A 40 -6.05 -15.63 -9.21
CA ALA A 40 -5.54 -16.95 -9.61
C ALA A 40 -4.08 -17.21 -9.18
N ALA A 41 -3.50 -16.33 -8.33
CA ALA A 41 -2.11 -16.37 -7.89
C ALA A 41 -1.06 -16.25 -9.03
N LYS A 42 -1.46 -15.79 -10.19
CA LYS A 42 -0.60 -15.54 -11.36
C LYS A 42 0.02 -14.15 -11.31
N TYR A 43 0.75 -13.86 -10.24
CA TYR A 43 1.26 -12.51 -9.92
C TYR A 43 2.21 -11.97 -10.97
N GLN A 44 3.06 -12.82 -11.55
CA GLN A 44 4.00 -12.45 -12.61
C GLN A 44 3.28 -11.98 -13.88
N GLU A 45 2.14 -12.61 -14.21
CA GLU A 45 1.33 -12.23 -15.36
C GLU A 45 0.46 -10.98 -15.08
N ALA A 46 0.07 -10.75 -13.82
CA ALA A 46 -0.73 -9.59 -13.41
C ALA A 46 0.07 -8.28 -13.42
N LEU A 47 1.36 -8.32 -13.05
CA LEU A 47 2.22 -7.15 -12.91
C LEU A 47 2.26 -6.22 -14.13
N PRO A 48 2.54 -6.69 -15.36
CA PRO A 48 2.59 -5.81 -16.54
C PRO A 48 1.25 -5.14 -16.82
N LEU A 49 0.14 -5.79 -16.49
CA LEU A 49 -1.20 -5.22 -16.69
C LEU A 49 -1.51 -4.13 -15.63
N TYR A 50 -1.06 -4.31 -14.39
CA TYR A 50 -1.14 -3.24 -13.38
C TYR A 50 -0.23 -2.06 -13.75
N GLN A 51 0.97 -2.29 -14.29
CA GLN A 51 1.86 -1.24 -14.76
C GLN A 51 1.25 -0.45 -15.93
N LEU A 52 0.55 -1.13 -16.85
CA LEU A 52 -0.20 -0.48 -17.91
C LEU A 52 -1.33 0.39 -17.34
N ALA A 53 -2.08 -0.12 -16.35
CA ALA A 53 -3.10 0.65 -15.65
C ALA A 53 -2.54 1.87 -14.90
N LEU A 54 -1.31 1.79 -14.40
CA LEU A 54 -0.64 2.92 -13.76
C LEU A 54 -0.34 4.07 -14.73
N ALA A 55 0.01 3.74 -15.99
CA ALA A 55 0.29 4.74 -17.03
C ALA A 55 -0.97 5.46 -17.53
N ALA A 56 -2.13 4.79 -17.50
CA ALA A 56 -3.42 5.33 -17.89
C ALA A 56 -4.52 4.76 -16.96
N PRO A 57 -4.69 5.32 -15.74
CA PRO A 57 -5.58 4.75 -14.75
C PRO A 57 -7.04 4.72 -15.24
N PRO A 58 -7.79 3.65 -14.94
CA PRO A 58 -9.24 3.67 -15.11
C PRO A 58 -9.88 4.75 -14.21
N ASP A 59 -10.98 5.36 -14.66
CA ASP A 59 -11.63 6.50 -13.99
C ASP A 59 -12.07 6.19 -12.55
N ASP A 60 -12.42 4.94 -12.26
CA ASP A 60 -12.90 4.45 -10.97
C ASP A 60 -11.81 3.86 -10.07
N VAL A 61 -10.53 3.89 -10.49
CA VAL A 61 -9.41 3.27 -9.77
C VAL A 61 -8.35 4.31 -9.41
N SER A 62 -8.03 4.43 -8.13
CA SER A 62 -6.99 5.36 -7.68
C SER A 62 -5.57 4.84 -7.96
N LEU A 63 -4.61 5.75 -8.17
CA LEU A 63 -3.19 5.40 -8.28
C LEU A 63 -2.71 4.63 -7.04
N GLY A 64 -3.19 5.02 -5.85
CA GLY A 64 -2.87 4.34 -4.59
C GLY A 64 -3.31 2.88 -4.58
N GLU A 65 -4.49 2.58 -5.14
CA GLU A 65 -4.97 1.21 -5.28
C GLU A 65 -4.09 0.40 -6.24
N ILE A 66 -3.77 0.97 -7.42
CA ILE A 66 -2.92 0.29 -8.42
C ILE A 66 -1.54 0.02 -7.83
N HIS A 67 -0.92 1.00 -7.17
CA HIS A 67 0.36 0.80 -6.48
C HIS A 67 0.29 -0.28 -5.39
N THR A 68 -0.82 -0.37 -4.66
CA THR A 68 -1.05 -1.44 -3.68
C THR A 68 -1.08 -2.80 -4.35
N LYS A 69 -1.81 -2.97 -5.47
CA LYS A 69 -1.85 -4.22 -6.23
C LYS A 69 -0.48 -4.64 -6.77
N ILE A 70 0.32 -3.67 -7.23
CA ILE A 70 1.71 -3.91 -7.65
C ILE A 70 2.55 -4.37 -6.45
N GLY A 71 2.43 -3.69 -5.31
CA GLY A 71 3.12 -4.05 -4.06
C GLY A 71 2.75 -5.46 -3.60
N ASP A 72 1.47 -5.79 -3.57
CA ASP A 72 0.95 -7.11 -3.21
C ASP A 72 1.49 -8.19 -4.15
N SER A 73 1.55 -7.91 -5.45
CA SER A 73 2.07 -8.85 -6.44
C SER A 73 3.55 -9.13 -6.22
N TYR A 74 4.36 -8.10 -6.03
CA TYR A 74 5.78 -8.27 -5.70
C TYR A 74 5.99 -8.97 -4.36
N PHE A 75 5.17 -8.65 -3.35
CA PHE A 75 5.22 -9.31 -2.05
C PHE A 75 4.97 -10.82 -2.18
N ARG A 76 3.94 -11.22 -2.92
CA ARG A 76 3.61 -12.63 -3.20
C ARG A 76 4.70 -13.36 -3.98
N LEU A 77 5.47 -12.65 -4.80
CA LEU A 77 6.64 -13.18 -5.52
C LEU A 77 7.92 -13.20 -4.66
N GLY A 78 7.87 -12.78 -3.39
CA GLY A 78 9.05 -12.68 -2.52
C GLY A 78 9.99 -11.53 -2.87
N GLN A 79 9.60 -10.64 -3.77
CA GLN A 79 10.38 -9.50 -4.22
C GLN A 79 10.16 -8.29 -3.29
N PHE A 80 10.59 -8.43 -2.02
CA PHE A 80 10.24 -7.49 -0.95
C PHE A 80 10.76 -6.07 -1.16
N LYS A 81 11.89 -5.88 -1.85
CA LYS A 81 12.40 -4.55 -2.21
C LYS A 81 11.45 -3.84 -3.17
N ASN A 82 11.03 -4.52 -4.23
CA ASN A 82 10.10 -3.96 -5.22
C ASN A 82 8.72 -3.70 -4.58
N ALA A 83 8.27 -4.61 -3.71
CA ALA A 83 7.04 -4.42 -2.93
C ALA A 83 7.11 -3.18 -2.05
N LEU A 84 8.23 -2.97 -1.35
CA LEU A 84 8.47 -1.79 -0.51
C LEU A 84 8.36 -0.49 -1.30
N ASP A 85 8.98 -0.42 -2.47
CA ASP A 85 8.95 0.77 -3.33
C ASP A 85 7.52 1.05 -3.83
N ALA A 86 6.78 0.01 -4.23
CA ALA A 86 5.38 0.12 -4.64
C ALA A 86 4.46 0.57 -3.49
N TYR A 87 4.60 0.00 -2.28
CA TYR A 87 3.81 0.42 -1.11
C TYR A 87 4.13 1.86 -0.68
N ARG A 88 5.38 2.31 -0.79
CA ARG A 88 5.73 3.72 -0.54
C ARG A 88 5.06 4.66 -1.55
N SER A 89 4.96 4.24 -2.81
CA SER A 89 4.19 4.98 -3.81
C SER A 89 2.70 5.00 -3.44
N ALA A 90 2.13 3.85 -3.06
CA ALA A 90 0.74 3.78 -2.62
C ALA A 90 0.43 4.75 -1.47
N LEU A 91 1.31 4.88 -0.47
CA LEU A 91 1.11 5.81 0.65
C LEU A 91 0.96 7.28 0.22
N ARG A 92 1.62 7.70 -0.87
CA ARG A 92 1.50 9.08 -1.37
C ARG A 92 0.13 9.35 -1.95
N ASP A 93 -0.46 8.35 -2.61
CA ASP A 93 -1.66 8.50 -3.43
C ASP A 93 -2.94 8.02 -2.71
N GLN A 94 -2.81 7.32 -1.57
CA GLN A 94 -3.92 6.78 -0.78
C GLN A 94 -4.57 7.83 0.13
N LYS A 95 -5.87 7.66 0.39
CA LYS A 95 -6.58 8.35 1.46
C LYS A 95 -6.05 7.90 2.83
N ARG A 96 -6.16 8.79 3.84
CA ARG A 96 -5.64 8.52 5.20
C ARG A 96 -6.17 7.20 5.79
N SER A 97 -7.43 6.86 5.54
CA SER A 97 -8.07 5.63 6.04
C SER A 97 -7.45 4.34 5.51
N GLU A 98 -6.81 4.38 4.35
CA GLU A 98 -6.22 3.21 3.68
C GLU A 98 -4.75 3.01 4.06
N ARG A 99 -4.09 4.08 4.51
CA ARG A 99 -2.63 4.11 4.71
C ARG A 99 -2.13 3.19 5.83
N VAL A 100 -2.94 2.94 6.84
CA VAL A 100 -2.50 2.14 8.01
C VAL A 100 -2.10 0.72 7.62
N GLN A 101 -2.87 0.08 6.74
CA GLN A 101 -2.55 -1.24 6.23
C GLN A 101 -1.28 -1.22 5.36
N THR A 102 -1.16 -0.24 4.49
CA THR A 102 0.03 -0.08 3.63
C THR A 102 1.28 0.18 4.48
N GLN A 103 1.17 1.01 5.53
CA GLN A 103 2.26 1.25 6.48
C GLN A 103 2.71 -0.06 7.17
N TYR A 104 1.76 -0.92 7.54
CA TYR A 104 2.07 -2.24 8.08
C TYR A 104 2.86 -3.10 7.09
N TRP A 105 2.44 -3.16 5.82
CA TRP A 105 3.14 -3.95 4.79
C TRP A 105 4.54 -3.42 4.51
N ILE A 106 4.78 -2.11 4.59
CA ILE A 106 6.11 -1.51 4.49
C ILE A 106 7.02 -2.06 5.62
N GLY A 107 6.56 -2.01 6.86
CA GLY A 107 7.31 -2.58 7.99
C GLY A 107 7.59 -4.08 7.81
N PHE A 108 6.61 -4.81 7.27
CA PHE A 108 6.74 -6.25 7.04
C PHE A 108 7.71 -6.58 5.90
N CYS A 109 7.73 -5.78 4.82
CA CYS A 109 8.74 -5.90 3.77
C CYS A 109 10.16 -5.64 4.29
N CYS A 110 10.34 -4.62 5.13
CA CYS A 110 11.63 -4.36 5.78
C CYS A 110 12.06 -5.56 6.65
N PHE A 111 11.15 -6.12 7.45
CA PHE A 111 11.41 -7.31 8.26
C PHE A 111 11.85 -8.52 7.43
N LEU A 112 11.12 -8.84 6.35
CA LEU A 112 11.44 -9.97 5.48
C LEU A 112 12.73 -9.75 4.67
N SER A 113 13.11 -8.49 4.45
CA SER A 113 14.38 -8.13 3.81
C SER A 113 15.57 -8.09 4.78
N GLY A 114 15.39 -8.44 6.07
CA GLY A 114 16.45 -8.38 7.08
C GLY A 114 16.82 -6.97 7.54
N ARG A 115 16.03 -5.95 7.17
CA ARG A 115 16.25 -4.53 7.54
C ARG A 115 15.58 -4.23 8.89
N ASP A 116 16.05 -4.90 9.95
CA ASP A 116 15.39 -4.96 11.25
C ASP A 116 15.18 -3.60 11.92
N ALA A 117 16.20 -2.77 11.97
CA ALA A 117 16.08 -1.46 12.60
C ALA A 117 15.05 -0.58 11.89
N GLU A 118 15.02 -0.66 10.56
CA GLU A 118 14.03 0.06 9.76
C GLU A 118 12.63 -0.53 9.95
N ALA A 119 12.48 -1.86 9.99
CA ALA A 119 11.20 -2.51 10.24
C ALA A 119 10.57 -2.06 11.56
N VAL A 120 11.36 -1.97 12.65
CA VAL A 120 10.89 -1.42 13.93
C VAL A 120 10.36 0.00 13.74
N GLY A 121 11.14 0.86 13.08
CA GLY A 121 10.73 2.25 12.80
C GLY A 121 9.43 2.33 12.00
N GLU A 122 9.31 1.53 10.94
CA GLU A 122 8.10 1.54 10.09
C GLU A 122 6.86 1.02 10.84
N PHE A 123 6.99 0.00 11.70
CA PHE A 123 5.89 -0.45 12.54
C PHE A 123 5.48 0.62 13.56
N LEU A 124 6.42 1.33 14.16
CA LEU A 124 6.12 2.35 15.17
C LEU A 124 5.46 3.61 14.60
N LYS A 125 5.55 3.87 13.30
CA LYS A 125 4.76 4.92 12.64
C LYS A 125 3.24 4.66 12.76
N ILE A 126 2.80 3.41 12.93
CA ILE A 126 1.37 3.10 13.04
C ILE A 126 0.75 3.68 14.31
N PRO A 127 1.24 3.42 15.54
CA PRO A 127 0.69 4.06 16.72
C PRO A 127 0.88 5.59 16.74
N GLU A 128 1.92 6.10 16.09
CA GLU A 128 2.17 7.53 16.00
C GLU A 128 1.18 8.23 15.08
N LEU A 129 1.01 7.74 13.85
CA LEU A 129 0.22 8.41 12.81
C LEU A 129 -1.25 8.00 12.80
N TYR A 130 -1.57 6.80 13.33
CA TYR A 130 -2.91 6.20 13.29
C TYR A 130 -3.34 5.66 14.66
N PRO A 131 -3.29 6.45 15.75
CA PRO A 131 -3.52 5.98 17.12
C PRO A 131 -4.92 5.38 17.33
N SER A 132 -5.92 5.81 16.56
CA SER A 132 -7.29 5.31 16.63
C SER A 132 -7.49 3.93 15.98
N SER A 133 -6.48 3.39 15.29
CA SER A 133 -6.55 2.11 14.59
C SER A 133 -6.15 0.95 15.51
N GLY A 134 -6.89 0.75 16.61
CA GLY A 134 -6.52 -0.11 17.74
C GLY A 134 -5.96 -1.49 17.39
N MET A 135 -6.58 -2.22 16.42
CA MET A 135 -6.07 -3.52 15.97
C MET A 135 -4.69 -3.38 15.29
N TRP A 136 -4.53 -2.39 14.42
CA TRP A 136 -3.27 -2.15 13.73
C TRP A 136 -2.17 -1.67 14.69
N VAL A 137 -2.53 -0.84 15.68
CA VAL A 137 -1.62 -0.39 16.73
C VAL A 137 -1.08 -1.57 17.54
N SER A 138 -1.96 -2.46 17.99
CA SER A 138 -1.56 -3.69 18.72
C SER A 138 -0.70 -4.60 17.85
N THR A 139 -1.06 -4.77 16.58
CA THR A 139 -0.29 -5.59 15.62
C THR A 139 1.08 -4.98 15.36
N ALA A 140 1.17 -3.67 15.21
CA ALA A 140 2.43 -2.96 14.99
C ALA A 140 3.39 -3.12 16.18
N TYR A 141 2.91 -2.91 17.39
CA TYR A 141 3.72 -3.15 18.60
C TYR A 141 4.14 -4.61 18.73
N TYR A 142 3.27 -5.56 18.40
CA TYR A 142 3.64 -6.98 18.42
C TYR A 142 4.81 -7.26 17.45
N TRP A 143 4.73 -6.75 16.21
CA TRP A 143 5.82 -6.97 15.25
C TRP A 143 7.09 -6.19 15.61
N ALA A 144 6.98 -4.97 16.11
CA ALA A 144 8.14 -4.24 16.66
C ALA A 144 8.82 -5.06 17.78
N GLY A 145 8.04 -5.70 18.66
CA GLY A 145 8.56 -6.62 19.68
C GLY A 145 9.26 -7.84 19.08
N ARG A 146 8.64 -8.47 18.04
CA ARG A 146 9.23 -9.62 17.33
C ARG A 146 10.57 -9.28 16.68
N VAL A 147 10.65 -8.11 16.05
CA VAL A 147 11.87 -7.64 15.39
C VAL A 147 12.94 -7.31 16.44
N SER A 148 12.59 -6.63 17.51
CA SER A 148 13.50 -6.32 18.61
C SER A 148 14.04 -7.59 19.28
N GLU A 149 13.20 -8.62 19.46
CA GLU A 149 13.63 -9.95 19.95
C GLU A 149 14.64 -10.58 19.01
N ARG A 150 14.43 -10.54 17.69
CA ARG A 150 15.38 -11.01 16.66
C ARG A 150 16.73 -10.27 16.72
N MET A 151 16.69 -8.97 17.03
CA MET A 151 17.89 -8.12 17.20
C MET A 151 18.59 -8.33 18.54
N GLY A 152 18.10 -9.20 19.43
CA GLY A 152 18.63 -9.42 20.77
C GLY A 152 18.31 -8.30 21.78
N ARG A 153 17.44 -7.35 21.43
CA ARG A 153 17.04 -6.21 22.25
C ARG A 153 15.89 -6.60 23.19
N LYS A 154 16.18 -7.42 24.19
CA LYS A 154 15.18 -8.09 25.04
C LYS A 154 14.26 -7.12 25.80
N GLU A 155 14.82 -6.10 26.42
CA GLU A 155 14.07 -5.11 27.21
C GLU A 155 13.09 -4.34 26.31
N GLN A 156 13.55 -3.92 25.14
CA GLN A 156 12.75 -3.23 24.15
C GLN A 156 11.65 -4.14 23.59
N ALA A 157 11.98 -5.40 23.32
CA ALA A 157 11.00 -6.39 22.85
C ALA A 157 9.87 -6.59 23.88
N ALA A 158 10.25 -6.75 25.16
CA ALA A 158 9.30 -6.91 26.25
C ALA A 158 8.39 -5.67 26.43
N GLU A 159 8.96 -4.47 26.23
CA GLU A 159 8.16 -3.23 26.26
C GLU A 159 7.12 -3.19 25.13
N TYR A 160 7.54 -3.50 23.90
CA TYR A 160 6.62 -3.51 22.77
C TYR A 160 5.54 -4.58 22.90
N TYR A 161 5.88 -5.78 23.39
CA TYR A 161 4.89 -6.81 23.66
C TYR A 161 3.88 -6.38 24.73
N ARG A 162 4.30 -5.65 25.76
CA ARG A 162 3.38 -5.07 26.77
C ARG A 162 2.45 -4.03 26.13
N LYS A 163 2.98 -3.14 25.28
CA LYS A 163 2.15 -2.19 24.51
C LYS A 163 1.17 -2.89 23.58
N ALA A 164 1.60 -3.97 22.92
CA ALA A 164 0.73 -4.78 22.07
C ALA A 164 -0.40 -5.49 22.86
N SER A 165 -0.17 -5.81 24.14
CA SER A 165 -1.16 -6.48 24.96
C SER A 165 -2.37 -5.62 25.32
N GLY A 166 -2.22 -4.29 25.26
CA GLY A 166 -3.26 -3.36 25.71
C GLY A 166 -3.70 -3.68 27.13
N ASN A 167 -4.99 -3.94 27.30
CA ASN A 167 -5.56 -4.35 28.60
C ASN A 167 -5.55 -5.88 28.86
N GLY A 168 -4.96 -6.68 27.98
CA GLY A 168 -4.87 -8.15 28.10
C GLY A 168 -6.18 -8.91 27.90
N LYS A 169 -7.31 -8.23 27.64
CA LYS A 169 -8.63 -8.89 27.54
C LYS A 169 -8.78 -9.76 26.30
N SER A 170 -8.16 -9.39 25.17
CA SER A 170 -8.19 -10.18 23.94
C SER A 170 -7.24 -11.39 24.00
N ALA A 171 -7.51 -12.43 23.21
CA ALA A 171 -6.60 -13.56 23.06
C ALA A 171 -5.21 -13.12 22.56
N GLN A 172 -5.17 -12.19 21.61
CA GLN A 172 -3.94 -11.59 21.09
C GLN A 172 -3.20 -10.81 22.18
N GLY A 173 -3.91 -10.04 22.99
CA GLY A 173 -3.32 -9.30 24.12
C GLY A 173 -2.71 -10.24 25.16
N ARG A 174 -3.39 -11.32 25.55
CA ARG A 174 -2.83 -12.34 26.46
C ARG A 174 -1.60 -13.04 25.88
N PHE A 175 -1.60 -13.31 24.57
CA PHE A 175 -0.43 -13.89 23.91
C PHE A 175 0.76 -12.92 23.93
N ALA A 176 0.56 -11.65 23.64
CA ALA A 176 1.60 -10.63 23.71
C ALA A 176 2.16 -10.46 25.13
N MET A 177 1.30 -10.52 26.16
CA MET A 177 1.73 -10.48 27.55
C MET A 177 2.67 -11.64 27.90
N ARG A 178 2.26 -12.89 27.59
CA ARG A 178 3.13 -14.06 27.79
C ARG A 178 4.48 -13.95 27.05
N LYS A 179 4.48 -13.34 25.86
CA LYS A 179 5.72 -13.05 25.14
C LYS A 179 6.61 -12.07 25.88
N ALA A 180 6.05 -11.02 26.45
CA ALA A 180 6.80 -10.02 27.22
C ALA A 180 7.48 -10.65 28.44
N GLU A 181 6.77 -11.52 29.16
CA GLU A 181 7.31 -12.26 30.32
C GLU A 181 8.43 -13.23 29.93
N LYS A 182 8.20 -14.02 28.86
CA LYS A 182 9.18 -15.01 28.37
C LYS A 182 10.49 -14.38 27.92
N VAL A 183 10.46 -13.20 27.31
CA VAL A 183 11.66 -12.52 26.81
C VAL A 183 12.50 -12.00 27.98
N LYS A 184 11.88 -11.57 29.08
CA LYS A 184 12.59 -11.10 30.28
C LYS A 184 13.24 -12.23 31.10
N GLY A 185 12.62 -13.41 31.09
CA GLY A 185 13.08 -14.56 31.88
C GLY A 185 14.18 -15.40 31.22
N LYS A 186 14.65 -15.00 30.06
CA LYS A 186 15.80 -15.59 29.34
C LYS A 186 17.02 -14.66 29.41
#